data_9837a9e749168e8949f80fa89792eb33
#
_entry.id   9837a9e749168e8949f80fa89792eb33
#
_cell.length_a   1.000
_cell.length_b   1.000
_cell.length_c   1.000
_cell.angle_alpha   90.00
_cell.angle_beta   90.00
_cell.angle_gamma   90.00
#
_symmetry.space_group_name_H-M   'P 1'
#
loop_
_entity.id
_entity.type
_entity.pdbx_description
1 polymer ?
#
loop_
_entity_poly.entity_id
_entity_poly.type
_entity_poly.pdbx_seq_one_letter_code
_entity_poly.pdbx_strand_id
1 'polypeptide(L)'
;FNFGLIGVLGLAFPIAGYYFFRNSLSEIWLWYLLTSICLVSIGIFIIYYLNKKRIKPVFYLTVWFIISIIFFGLPILKKLQLNPDYKSISEVNLYLEKNPMPLYEYSGFTPEIIWEYGQPIKVLKDGENYNLPESKEFLVLATEAQTKEMKSTLSDFNIQKIDEFDMNTQPGQHRERLYRNLFLISRK
;
A
#
# COMPACT_ATOMS: atom_id res chain seq x y z
N PHE A 1 -26.79 26.90 0.65
CA PHE A 1 -26.07 26.60 1.90
C PHE A 1 -24.85 25.72 1.64
N ASN A 2 -25.00 24.57 0.97
CA ASN A 2 -23.93 23.57 0.77
C ASN A 2 -22.71 24.10 0.00
N PHE A 3 -22.91 24.90 -1.06
CA PHE A 3 -21.80 25.47 -1.83
C PHE A 3 -20.96 26.46 -1.02
N GLY A 4 -21.61 27.25 -0.14
CA GLY A 4 -20.90 28.16 0.76
C GLY A 4 -19.99 27.43 1.72
N LEU A 5 -20.44 26.27 2.24
CA LEU A 5 -19.64 25.41 3.10
C LEU A 5 -18.37 24.91 2.38
N ILE A 6 -18.48 24.49 1.12
CA ILE A 6 -17.32 24.06 0.32
C ILE A 6 -16.31 25.22 0.16
N GLY A 7 -16.79 26.44 -0.11
CA GLY A 7 -15.92 27.62 -0.19
C GLY A 7 -15.17 27.87 1.13
N VAL A 8 -15.87 27.80 2.26
CA VAL A 8 -15.27 27.95 3.60
C VAL A 8 -14.27 26.84 3.90
N LEU A 9 -14.57 25.58 3.58
CA LEU A 9 -13.66 24.46 3.75
C LEU A 9 -12.37 24.64 2.94
N GLY A 10 -12.47 25.16 1.71
CA GLY A 10 -11.30 25.48 0.90
C GLY A 10 -10.40 26.53 1.56
N LEU A 11 -10.98 27.59 2.13
CA LEU A 11 -10.23 28.64 2.84
C LEU A 11 -9.64 28.14 4.17
N ALA A 12 -10.33 27.25 4.86
CA ALA A 12 -9.88 26.71 6.14
C ALA A 12 -8.80 25.63 6.00
N PHE A 13 -8.67 25.02 4.81
CA PHE A 13 -7.77 23.88 4.60
C PHE A 13 -6.31 24.14 5.00
N PRO A 14 -5.66 25.30 4.68
CA PRO A 14 -4.27 25.53 5.10
C PRO A 14 -4.09 25.52 6.61
N ILE A 15 -5.06 26.05 7.36
CA ILE A 15 -4.98 26.12 8.81
C ILE A 15 -5.26 24.74 9.43
N ALA A 16 -6.39 24.15 9.06
CA ALA A 16 -6.79 22.84 9.56
C ALA A 16 -5.78 21.74 9.17
N GLY A 17 -5.33 21.76 7.92
CA GLY A 17 -4.34 20.83 7.41
C GLY A 17 -2.99 20.96 8.10
N TYR A 18 -2.53 22.18 8.41
CA TYR A 18 -1.31 22.39 9.19
C TYR A 18 -1.39 21.73 10.57
N TYR A 19 -2.48 21.93 11.31
CA TYR A 19 -2.65 21.29 12.62
C TYR A 19 -2.73 19.77 12.52
N PHE A 20 -3.34 19.25 11.47
CA PHE A 20 -3.52 17.82 11.29
C PHE A 20 -2.22 17.11 10.85
N PHE A 21 -1.47 17.74 9.93
CA PHE A 21 -0.29 17.13 9.31
C PHE A 21 1.05 17.59 9.87
N ARG A 22 1.07 18.42 10.91
CA ARG A 22 2.29 19.07 11.42
C ARG A 22 3.47 18.14 11.65
N ASN A 23 3.22 16.90 12.09
CA ASN A 23 4.26 15.92 12.41
C ASN A 23 4.90 15.29 11.15
N SER A 24 4.19 15.29 10.03
CA SER A 24 4.64 14.71 8.75
C SER A 24 4.80 15.76 7.65
N LEU A 25 4.74 17.04 8.02
CA LEU A 25 4.70 18.13 7.05
C LEU A 25 5.97 18.19 6.20
N SER A 26 7.14 17.84 6.74
CA SER A 26 8.41 17.79 6.03
C SER A 26 8.38 16.84 4.81
N GLU A 27 7.65 15.74 4.92
CA GLU A 27 7.56 14.72 3.88
C GLU A 27 6.56 15.06 2.78
N ILE A 28 5.52 15.84 3.13
CA ILE A 28 4.38 16.14 2.26
C ILE A 28 4.29 17.60 1.87
N TRP A 29 5.25 18.45 2.26
CA TRP A 29 5.15 19.91 2.20
C TRP A 29 4.78 20.45 0.82
N LEU A 30 5.34 19.87 -0.25
CA LEU A 30 5.09 20.29 -1.62
C LEU A 30 3.62 20.02 -2.02
N TRP A 31 3.14 18.81 -1.77
CA TRP A 31 1.76 18.42 -2.07
C TRP A 31 0.77 19.20 -1.21
N TYR A 32 1.10 19.41 0.07
CA TYR A 32 0.30 20.22 0.98
C TYR A 32 0.18 21.68 0.51
N LEU A 33 1.29 22.29 0.06
CA LEU A 33 1.30 23.65 -0.46
C LEU A 33 0.46 23.76 -1.72
N LEU A 34 0.64 22.86 -2.70
CA LEU A 34 -0.11 22.84 -3.94
C LEU A 34 -1.61 22.65 -3.68
N THR A 35 -1.98 21.72 -2.81
CA THR A 35 -3.37 21.50 -2.39
C THR A 35 -3.95 22.75 -1.76
N SER A 36 -3.21 23.37 -0.83
CA SER A 36 -3.64 24.59 -0.13
C SER A 36 -3.90 25.75 -1.10
N ILE A 37 -2.96 26.03 -1.99
CA ILE A 37 -3.12 27.10 -3.00
C ILE A 37 -4.33 26.83 -3.89
N CYS A 38 -4.48 25.60 -4.36
CA CYS A 38 -5.57 25.23 -5.24
C CYS A 38 -6.94 25.36 -4.55
N LEU A 39 -7.08 24.77 -3.35
CA LEU A 39 -8.35 24.78 -2.62
C LEU A 39 -8.74 26.20 -2.13
N VAL A 40 -7.77 27.00 -1.69
CA VAL A 40 -8.00 28.41 -1.31
C VAL A 40 -8.48 29.20 -2.52
N SER A 41 -7.80 29.08 -3.67
CA SER A 41 -8.19 29.79 -4.89
C SER A 41 -9.62 29.43 -5.31
N ILE A 42 -9.95 28.14 -5.35
CA ILE A 42 -11.30 27.69 -5.67
C ILE A 42 -12.31 28.20 -4.63
N GLY A 43 -11.97 28.14 -3.35
CA GLY A 43 -12.82 28.63 -2.26
C GLY A 43 -13.16 30.12 -2.40
N ILE A 44 -12.16 30.95 -2.70
CA ILE A 44 -12.37 32.40 -2.97
C ILE A 44 -13.33 32.58 -4.13
N PHE A 45 -13.13 31.91 -5.25
CA PHE A 45 -14.00 32.03 -6.43
C PHE A 45 -15.41 31.53 -6.16
N ILE A 46 -15.59 30.46 -5.40
CA ILE A 46 -16.93 29.98 -4.99
C ILE A 46 -17.66 31.06 -4.23
N ILE A 47 -17.03 31.64 -3.19
CA ILE A 47 -17.65 32.71 -2.38
C ILE A 47 -17.94 33.94 -3.23
N TYR A 48 -17.00 34.33 -4.11
CA TYR A 48 -17.20 35.46 -5.02
C TYR A 48 -18.44 35.29 -5.92
N TYR A 49 -18.57 34.13 -6.59
CA TYR A 49 -19.70 33.86 -7.48
C TYR A 49 -21.02 33.62 -6.74
N LEU A 50 -20.99 33.11 -5.52
CA LEU A 50 -22.17 33.02 -4.66
C LEU A 50 -22.70 34.43 -4.32
N ASN A 51 -21.81 35.34 -3.94
CA ASN A 51 -22.21 36.76 -3.68
C ASN A 51 -22.77 37.44 -4.93
N LYS A 52 -22.33 37.05 -6.13
CA LYS A 52 -22.88 37.50 -7.41
C LYS A 52 -24.13 36.74 -7.84
N LYS A 53 -24.63 35.79 -7.02
CA LYS A 53 -25.80 34.91 -7.31
C LYS A 53 -25.65 34.12 -8.62
N ARG A 54 -24.42 33.84 -9.05
CA ARG A 54 -24.11 33.06 -10.27
C ARG A 54 -23.86 31.60 -9.93
N ILE A 55 -24.90 30.76 -9.95
CA ILE A 55 -24.84 29.36 -9.52
C ILE A 55 -24.07 28.48 -10.52
N LYS A 56 -24.16 28.75 -11.83
CA LYS A 56 -23.52 27.91 -12.86
C LYS A 56 -21.97 27.78 -12.68
N PRO A 57 -21.20 28.89 -12.54
CA PRO A 57 -19.77 28.80 -12.25
C PRO A 57 -19.48 28.14 -10.88
N VAL A 58 -20.33 28.35 -9.87
CA VAL A 58 -20.17 27.71 -8.56
C VAL A 58 -20.22 26.19 -8.68
N PHE A 59 -21.14 25.64 -9.47
CA PHE A 59 -21.22 24.20 -9.72
C PHE A 59 -19.92 23.65 -10.33
N TYR A 60 -19.41 24.29 -11.38
CA TYR A 60 -18.15 23.86 -11.99
C TYR A 60 -16.96 23.95 -11.03
N LEU A 61 -16.88 25.02 -10.25
CA LEU A 61 -15.83 25.17 -9.22
C LEU A 61 -15.92 24.09 -8.14
N THR A 62 -17.12 23.64 -7.78
CA THR A 62 -17.30 22.52 -6.84
C THR A 62 -16.78 21.22 -7.43
N VAL A 63 -17.03 20.96 -8.71
CA VAL A 63 -16.46 19.78 -9.39
C VAL A 63 -14.93 19.87 -9.40
N TRP A 64 -14.36 21.03 -9.74
CA TRP A 64 -12.91 21.25 -9.70
C TRP A 64 -12.34 21.10 -8.29
N PHE A 65 -13.08 21.50 -7.25
CA PHE A 65 -12.69 21.32 -5.85
C PHE A 65 -12.49 19.83 -5.52
N ILE A 66 -13.45 18.98 -5.92
CA ILE A 66 -13.39 17.54 -5.70
C ILE A 66 -12.20 16.92 -6.48
N ILE A 67 -12.06 17.31 -7.76
CA ILE A 67 -10.94 16.84 -8.59
C ILE A 67 -9.61 17.22 -7.96
N SER A 68 -9.49 18.44 -7.44
CA SER A 68 -8.27 18.95 -6.80
C SER A 68 -7.93 18.18 -5.52
N ILE A 69 -8.92 17.81 -4.70
CA ILE A 69 -8.72 16.97 -3.52
C ILE A 69 -8.21 15.60 -3.94
N ILE A 70 -8.81 15.00 -4.97
CA ILE A 70 -8.38 13.67 -5.44
C ILE A 70 -6.95 13.77 -5.99
N PHE A 71 -6.69 14.72 -6.87
CA PHE A 71 -5.40 14.81 -7.57
C PHE A 71 -4.22 15.18 -6.66
N PHE A 72 -4.41 16.18 -5.81
CA PHE A 72 -3.35 16.68 -4.93
C PHE A 72 -3.38 16.04 -3.52
N GLY A 73 -4.54 15.60 -3.06
CA GLY A 73 -4.72 15.01 -1.73
C GLY A 73 -4.32 13.51 -1.68
N LEU A 74 -4.52 12.75 -2.76
CA LEU A 74 -4.13 11.34 -2.77
C LEU A 74 -2.63 11.11 -2.51
N PRO A 75 -1.68 11.89 -3.07
CA PRO A 75 -0.26 11.74 -2.72
C PRO A 75 0.02 12.00 -1.24
N ILE A 76 -0.70 12.94 -0.61
CA ILE A 76 -0.61 13.20 0.82
C ILE A 76 -1.07 11.97 1.60
N LEU A 77 -2.25 11.45 1.27
CA LEU A 77 -2.81 10.28 1.94
C LEU A 77 -1.92 9.05 1.77
N LYS A 78 -1.38 8.81 0.58
CA LYS A 78 -0.44 7.71 0.35
C LYS A 78 0.78 7.80 1.26
N LYS A 79 1.40 8.98 1.38
CA LYS A 79 2.58 9.15 2.25
C LYS A 79 2.27 9.00 3.74
N LEU A 80 1.08 9.43 4.17
CA LEU A 80 0.68 9.38 5.58
C LEU A 80 0.12 8.02 6.02
N GLN A 81 -0.42 7.26 5.09
CA GLN A 81 -1.05 5.96 5.39
C GLN A 81 -0.12 4.78 5.11
N LEU A 82 1.00 4.99 4.43
CA LEU A 82 1.94 3.90 4.19
C LEU A 82 2.60 3.52 5.52
N ASN A 83 2.46 2.26 5.88
CA ASN A 83 3.27 1.64 6.90
C ASN A 83 4.76 1.84 6.54
N PRO A 84 5.60 2.41 7.41
CA PRO A 84 7.03 2.55 7.13
C PRO A 84 7.71 1.21 6.86
N ASP A 85 7.17 0.13 7.44
CA ASP A 85 7.67 -1.24 7.26
C ASP A 85 7.04 -1.93 6.04
N TYR A 86 6.19 -1.21 5.26
CA TYR A 86 5.58 -1.78 4.06
C TYR A 86 6.63 -2.18 3.05
N LYS A 87 6.62 -3.46 2.72
CA LYS A 87 7.48 -4.05 1.70
C LYS A 87 6.67 -4.96 0.80
N SER A 88 6.58 -4.58 -0.47
CA SER A 88 5.80 -5.32 -1.45
C SER A 88 6.42 -6.66 -1.78
N ILE A 89 5.57 -7.69 -1.92
CA ILE A 89 6.00 -9.01 -2.38
C ILE A 89 6.55 -8.99 -3.81
N SER A 90 6.21 -7.98 -4.61
CA SER A 90 6.76 -7.81 -5.96
C SER A 90 8.28 -7.64 -5.98
N GLU A 91 8.89 -7.22 -4.87
CA GLU A 91 10.35 -7.12 -4.75
C GLU A 91 11.07 -8.47 -4.82
N VAL A 92 10.35 -9.60 -4.60
CA VAL A 92 10.88 -10.95 -4.84
C VAL A 92 11.35 -11.11 -6.28
N ASN A 93 10.70 -10.42 -7.24
CA ASN A 93 11.10 -10.47 -8.65
C ASN A 93 12.55 -9.99 -8.85
N LEU A 94 13.00 -8.97 -8.11
CA LEU A 94 14.39 -8.48 -8.16
C LEU A 94 15.39 -9.53 -7.69
N TYR A 95 14.98 -10.39 -6.74
CA TYR A 95 15.80 -11.52 -6.29
C TYR A 95 15.81 -12.63 -7.34
N LEU A 96 14.65 -12.95 -7.93
CA LEU A 96 14.48 -14.00 -8.93
C LEU A 96 15.15 -13.66 -10.26
N GLU A 97 15.25 -12.38 -10.63
CA GLU A 97 16.01 -11.94 -11.80
C GLU A 97 17.52 -12.29 -11.69
N LYS A 98 18.07 -12.20 -10.46
CA LYS A 98 19.47 -12.52 -10.19
C LYS A 98 19.70 -14.02 -9.95
N ASN A 99 18.71 -14.68 -9.38
CA ASN A 99 18.77 -16.09 -8.98
C ASN A 99 17.51 -16.81 -9.48
N PRO A 100 17.45 -17.23 -10.74
CA PRO A 100 16.28 -17.88 -11.31
C PRO A 100 16.02 -19.24 -10.62
N MET A 101 14.95 -19.31 -9.84
CA MET A 101 14.51 -20.52 -9.15
C MET A 101 13.00 -20.50 -8.93
N PRO A 102 12.36 -21.65 -8.75
CA PRO A 102 10.91 -21.70 -8.53
C PRO A 102 10.52 -21.11 -7.18
N LEU A 103 9.42 -20.32 -7.17
CA LEU A 103 8.81 -19.76 -5.99
C LEU A 103 7.52 -20.51 -5.66
N TYR A 104 7.35 -20.83 -4.38
CA TYR A 104 6.16 -21.49 -3.84
C TYR A 104 5.59 -20.71 -2.66
N GLU A 105 4.29 -20.80 -2.44
CA GLU A 105 3.67 -20.50 -1.15
C GLU A 105 3.55 -21.79 -0.33
N TYR A 106 3.86 -21.75 0.96
CA TYR A 106 3.91 -22.98 1.76
C TYR A 106 2.56 -23.69 1.79
N SER A 107 1.50 -22.98 2.16
CA SER A 107 0.15 -23.56 2.26
C SER A 107 -0.92 -22.49 2.05
N GLY A 108 -1.95 -22.85 1.28
CA GLY A 108 -3.03 -21.95 0.94
C GLY A 108 -2.64 -20.90 -0.10
N PHE A 109 -3.54 -19.94 -0.34
CA PHE A 109 -3.23 -18.81 -1.19
C PHE A 109 -3.91 -17.55 -0.63
N THR A 110 -3.24 -16.42 -0.85
CA THR A 110 -3.76 -15.10 -0.48
C THR A 110 -3.89 -14.27 -1.74
N PRO A 111 -5.13 -13.90 -2.16
CA PRO A 111 -5.34 -13.17 -3.41
C PRO A 111 -4.52 -11.91 -3.53
N GLU A 112 -4.35 -11.18 -2.42
CA GLU A 112 -3.56 -9.95 -2.38
C GLU A 112 -2.09 -10.19 -2.73
N ILE A 113 -1.52 -11.32 -2.29
CA ILE A 113 -0.13 -11.70 -2.60
C ILE A 113 0.03 -12.02 -4.07
N ILE A 114 -0.89 -12.81 -4.64
CA ILE A 114 -0.86 -13.16 -6.07
C ILE A 114 -1.02 -11.89 -6.93
N TRP A 115 -1.94 -11.00 -6.52
CA TRP A 115 -2.17 -9.73 -7.23
C TRP A 115 -0.92 -8.85 -7.23
N GLU A 116 -0.27 -8.70 -6.08
CA GLU A 116 0.91 -7.83 -5.93
C GLU A 116 2.15 -8.45 -6.58
N TYR A 117 2.30 -9.77 -6.51
CA TYR A 117 3.37 -10.49 -7.21
C TYR A 117 3.19 -10.47 -8.74
N GLY A 118 1.95 -10.41 -9.23
CA GLY A 118 1.59 -10.31 -10.63
C GLY A 118 1.55 -11.64 -11.39
N GLN A 119 1.78 -12.76 -10.72
CA GLN A 119 1.77 -14.11 -11.33
C GLN A 119 1.21 -15.14 -10.35
N PRO A 120 0.63 -16.26 -10.84
CA PRO A 120 0.22 -17.37 -9.99
C PRO A 120 1.43 -17.98 -9.26
N ILE A 121 1.31 -18.16 -7.94
CA ILE A 121 2.32 -18.83 -7.12
C ILE A 121 1.83 -20.24 -6.84
N LYS A 122 2.68 -21.23 -7.07
CA LYS A 122 2.35 -22.64 -6.78
C LYS A 122 2.37 -22.87 -5.28
N VAL A 123 1.46 -23.74 -4.80
CA VAL A 123 1.38 -24.13 -3.39
C VAL A 123 2.24 -25.38 -3.16
N LEU A 124 3.09 -25.34 -2.14
CA LEU A 124 3.96 -26.45 -1.78
C LEU A 124 3.20 -27.55 -1.05
N LYS A 125 2.33 -27.17 -0.09
CA LYS A 125 1.49 -28.08 0.70
C LYS A 125 0.02 -27.88 0.35
N ASP A 126 -0.60 -28.90 -0.21
CA ASP A 126 -2.04 -28.96 -0.51
C ASP A 126 -2.68 -30.09 0.33
N GLY A 127 -3.34 -29.71 1.44
CA GLY A 127 -3.84 -30.65 2.43
C GLY A 127 -2.70 -31.42 3.10
N GLU A 128 -2.70 -32.74 2.95
CA GLU A 128 -1.64 -33.62 3.45
C GLU A 128 -0.52 -33.90 2.42
N ASN A 129 -0.72 -33.47 1.18
CA ASN A 129 0.22 -33.72 0.09
C ASN A 129 1.24 -32.58 -0.04
N TYR A 130 2.50 -32.96 -0.38
CA TYR A 130 3.58 -32.03 -0.66
C TYR A 130 4.02 -32.12 -2.11
N ASN A 131 3.93 -30.99 -2.81
CA ASN A 131 4.37 -30.84 -4.20
C ASN A 131 5.82 -30.32 -4.22
N LEU A 132 6.76 -31.15 -3.76
CA LEU A 132 8.16 -30.77 -3.71
C LEU A 132 8.73 -30.66 -5.13
N PRO A 133 9.42 -29.56 -5.47
CA PRO A 133 10.07 -29.42 -6.76
C PRO A 133 11.25 -30.39 -6.92
N GLU A 134 11.57 -30.73 -8.16
CA GLU A 134 12.77 -31.54 -8.48
C GLU A 134 14.07 -30.73 -8.37
N SER A 135 13.95 -29.39 -8.40
CA SER A 135 15.09 -28.47 -8.28
C SER A 135 15.81 -28.64 -6.95
N LYS A 136 17.15 -28.50 -6.98
CA LYS A 136 17.98 -28.56 -5.77
C LYS A 136 17.70 -27.43 -4.80
N GLU A 137 17.32 -26.26 -5.33
CA GLU A 137 17.03 -25.04 -4.58
C GLU A 137 15.71 -24.45 -5.04
N PHE A 138 14.94 -23.91 -4.12
CA PHE A 138 13.68 -23.24 -4.38
C PHE A 138 13.33 -22.26 -3.25
N LEU A 139 12.47 -21.31 -3.56
CA LEU A 139 11.98 -20.31 -2.62
C LEU A 139 10.61 -20.68 -2.08
N VAL A 140 10.40 -20.40 -0.81
CA VAL A 140 9.11 -20.60 -0.15
C VAL A 140 8.71 -19.36 0.63
N LEU A 141 7.49 -18.88 0.38
CA LEU A 141 6.81 -17.88 1.17
C LEU A 141 5.98 -18.59 2.25
N ALA A 142 6.15 -18.19 3.49
CA ALA A 142 5.39 -18.74 4.61
C ALA A 142 5.02 -17.64 5.62
N THR A 143 3.86 -17.77 6.25
CA THR A 143 3.52 -16.94 7.43
C THR A 143 4.37 -17.35 8.64
N GLU A 144 4.33 -16.55 9.69
CA GLU A 144 5.04 -16.89 10.92
C GLU A 144 4.54 -18.20 11.54
N ALA A 145 3.21 -18.41 11.57
CA ALA A 145 2.59 -19.64 12.04
C ALA A 145 3.03 -20.87 11.20
N GLN A 146 3.04 -20.73 9.89
CA GLN A 146 3.45 -21.79 8.96
C GLN A 146 4.93 -22.12 9.05
N THR A 147 5.77 -21.17 9.43
CA THR A 147 7.24 -21.37 9.52
C THR A 147 7.63 -22.49 10.48
N LYS A 148 6.92 -22.61 11.60
CA LYS A 148 7.20 -23.68 12.58
C LYS A 148 6.90 -25.06 12.01
N GLU A 149 5.75 -25.21 11.37
CA GLU A 149 5.34 -26.44 10.72
C GLU A 149 6.27 -26.80 9.56
N MET A 150 6.58 -25.82 8.69
CA MET A 150 7.50 -26.01 7.57
C MET A 150 8.87 -26.55 8.02
N LYS A 151 9.45 -25.96 9.08
CA LYS A 151 10.75 -26.42 9.63
C LYS A 151 10.70 -27.83 10.17
N SER A 152 9.60 -28.26 10.77
CA SER A 152 9.44 -29.62 11.27
C SER A 152 9.25 -30.63 10.15
N THR A 153 8.51 -30.25 9.12
CA THR A 153 8.18 -31.15 7.98
C THR A 153 9.35 -31.29 7.00
N LEU A 154 10.06 -30.21 6.74
CA LEU A 154 11.21 -30.18 5.81
C LEU A 154 12.53 -30.32 6.54
N SER A 155 12.61 -31.22 7.55
CA SER A 155 13.82 -31.47 8.36
C SER A 155 15.03 -31.92 7.54
N ASP A 156 14.78 -32.59 6.40
CA ASP A 156 15.81 -33.08 5.50
C ASP A 156 16.38 -32.01 4.56
N PHE A 157 15.87 -30.83 4.66
CA PHE A 157 16.31 -29.66 3.87
C PHE A 157 17.06 -28.67 4.75
N ASN A 158 17.94 -27.91 4.11
CA ASN A 158 18.51 -26.71 4.72
C ASN A 158 17.55 -25.54 4.45
N ILE A 159 17.09 -24.87 5.51
CA ILE A 159 16.09 -23.78 5.44
C ILE A 159 16.74 -22.51 5.95
N GLN A 160 16.92 -21.54 5.06
CA GLN A 160 17.51 -20.24 5.39
C GLN A 160 16.48 -19.13 5.11
N LYS A 161 16.15 -18.31 6.12
CA LYS A 161 15.38 -17.10 5.90
C LYS A 161 16.27 -16.07 5.20
N ILE A 162 15.82 -15.56 4.06
CA ILE A 162 16.55 -14.57 3.26
C ILE A 162 15.91 -13.18 3.28
N ASP A 163 14.59 -13.11 3.45
CA ASP A 163 13.88 -11.84 3.47
C ASP A 163 12.53 -11.95 4.16
N GLU A 164 11.86 -10.80 4.32
CA GLU A 164 10.49 -10.70 4.82
C GLU A 164 9.73 -9.59 4.09
N PHE A 165 8.43 -9.78 3.93
CA PHE A 165 7.53 -8.86 3.24
C PHE A 165 6.34 -8.55 4.12
N ASP A 166 6.07 -7.28 4.33
CA ASP A 166 4.89 -6.79 5.03
C ASP A 166 4.06 -5.93 4.08
N MET A 167 2.94 -6.47 3.62
CA MET A 167 1.99 -5.76 2.77
C MET A 167 0.86 -5.10 3.56
N ASN A 168 0.99 -4.95 4.87
CA ASN A 168 0.08 -4.18 5.68
C ASN A 168 0.27 -2.69 5.38
N THR A 169 -0.73 -2.07 4.75
CA THR A 169 -0.62 -0.67 4.29
C THR A 169 -0.77 0.35 5.41
N GLN A 170 -1.39 -0.03 6.54
CA GLN A 170 -1.66 0.90 7.65
C GLN A 170 -0.66 0.69 8.79
N PRO A 171 -0.07 1.77 9.34
CA PRO A 171 0.83 1.69 10.48
C PRO A 171 0.14 1.02 11.68
N GLY A 172 0.85 0.10 12.33
CA GLY A 172 0.35 -0.62 13.51
C GLY A 172 -0.73 -1.66 13.25
N GLN A 173 -1.14 -1.87 12.00
CA GLN A 173 -2.03 -2.96 11.61
C GLN A 173 -1.19 -4.17 11.21
N HIS A 174 -1.29 -5.25 11.97
CA HIS A 174 -0.61 -6.50 11.65
C HIS A 174 -1.66 -7.56 11.26
N ARG A 175 -1.89 -7.70 9.96
CA ARG A 175 -2.65 -8.82 9.41
C ARG A 175 -1.68 -9.90 8.97
N GLU A 176 -1.62 -10.98 9.71
CA GLU A 176 -0.70 -12.10 9.45
C GLU A 176 -0.79 -12.64 8.00
N ARG A 177 -2.00 -12.62 7.43
CA ARG A 177 -2.21 -13.04 6.03
C ARG A 177 -1.49 -12.19 4.98
N LEU A 178 -1.06 -10.96 5.33
CA LEU A 178 -0.33 -10.02 4.46
C LEU A 178 1.17 -9.97 4.79
N TYR A 179 1.62 -10.78 5.75
CA TYR A 179 3.00 -10.89 6.13
C TYR A 179 3.58 -12.23 5.64
N ARG A 180 4.75 -12.19 5.00
CA ARG A 180 5.44 -13.39 4.51
C ARG A 180 6.93 -13.32 4.79
N ASN A 181 7.43 -14.41 5.33
CA ASN A 181 8.86 -14.69 5.36
C ASN A 181 9.23 -15.44 4.07
N LEU A 182 10.34 -15.04 3.46
CA LEU A 182 10.92 -15.70 2.30
C LEU A 182 12.06 -16.60 2.75
N PHE A 183 11.98 -17.86 2.39
CA PHE A 183 12.97 -18.87 2.71
C PHE A 183 13.60 -19.43 1.43
N LEU A 184 14.93 -19.57 1.46
CA LEU A 184 15.66 -20.41 0.54
C LEU A 184 15.70 -21.82 1.12
N ILE A 185 15.24 -22.79 0.36
CA ILE A 185 15.25 -24.20 0.73
C ILE A 185 16.17 -24.94 -0.22
N SER A 186 17.17 -25.64 0.33
CA SER A 186 18.10 -26.45 -0.43
C SER A 186 18.14 -27.88 0.11
N ARG A 187 18.26 -28.85 -0.79
CA ARG A 187 18.44 -30.27 -0.39
C ARG A 187 19.81 -30.44 0.27
N LYS A 188 19.83 -31.22 1.37
CA LYS A 188 21.07 -31.60 2.06
C LYS A 188 21.88 -32.55 1.24
#